data_dcdbba0a504520d21fea02f8530c5666
#
_entry.id   dcdbba0a504520d21fea02f8530c5666
#
_cell.length_a   1.000
_cell.length_b   1.000
_cell.length_c   1.000
_cell.angle_alpha   90.00
_cell.angle_beta   90.00
_cell.angle_gamma   90.00
#
_symmetry.space_group_name_H-M   'P 1'
#
loop_
_entity.id
_entity.type
_entity.pdbx_description
1 polymer ?
#
loop_
_entity_poly.entity_id
_entity_poly.type
_entity_poly.pdbx_seq_one_letter_code
_entity_poly.pdbx_strand_id
1 'polypeptide(L)'
;RPCSGACHEISHAIDRLFPERRVSHGMQVGVGAVFANYLRGDEVLAQRTAACLRRHDLPVTHVDLGYTNDEFSEIVEFAPQTRPGRYTILEKLDLTRPEIDERVADFTQIFQG
;
A
#
# COMPACT_ATOMS: atom_id res chain seq x y z
N ARG A 1 6.33 15.37 -2.52
CA ARG A 1 6.15 14.13 -3.23
C ARG A 1 5.15 13.25 -2.52
N PRO A 2 4.18 12.74 -3.24
CA PRO A 2 3.14 11.93 -2.60
C PRO A 2 3.65 10.58 -2.12
N CYS A 3 4.82 10.15 -2.61
CA CYS A 3 5.39 8.87 -2.22
C CYS A 3 6.82 9.09 -1.74
N SER A 4 7.08 8.82 -0.47
CA SER A 4 8.40 9.01 0.12
C SER A 4 9.11 7.67 0.36
N GLY A 5 8.85 6.70 -0.50
CA GLY A 5 9.53 5.42 -0.45
C GLY A 5 8.65 4.27 0.04
N ALA A 6 7.61 4.54 0.82
CA ALA A 6 6.75 3.48 1.32
C ALA A 6 6.06 2.72 0.19
N CYS A 7 5.61 3.44 -0.84
CA CYS A 7 4.95 2.80 -1.97
C CYS A 7 5.89 1.88 -2.72
N HIS A 8 7.18 2.22 -2.79
CA HIS A 8 8.16 1.35 -3.41
C HIS A 8 8.46 0.13 -2.54
N GLU A 9 8.50 0.31 -1.24
CA GLU A 9 8.68 -0.82 -0.33
C GLU A 9 7.53 -1.81 -0.47
N ILE A 10 6.31 -1.31 -0.59
CA ILE A 10 5.15 -2.16 -0.78
C ILE A 10 5.26 -2.92 -2.10
N SER A 11 5.66 -2.24 -3.17
CA SER A 11 5.83 -2.89 -4.47
C SER A 11 6.92 -3.98 -4.40
N HIS A 12 8.05 -3.69 -3.75
CA HIS A 12 9.11 -4.68 -3.61
C HIS A 12 8.66 -5.88 -2.76
N ALA A 13 7.84 -5.63 -1.74
CA ALA A 13 7.31 -6.72 -0.93
C ALA A 13 6.42 -7.64 -1.75
N ILE A 14 5.59 -7.07 -2.61
CA ILE A 14 4.77 -7.86 -3.53
C ILE A 14 5.66 -8.72 -4.41
N ASP A 15 6.70 -8.13 -4.99
CA ASP A 15 7.62 -8.87 -5.86
C ASP A 15 8.30 -10.02 -5.12
N ARG A 16 8.61 -9.82 -3.84
CA ARG A 16 9.29 -10.84 -3.03
C ARG A 16 8.37 -11.94 -2.56
N LEU A 17 7.18 -11.57 -2.07
CA LEU A 17 6.26 -12.52 -1.44
C LEU A 17 5.39 -13.23 -2.46
N PHE A 18 5.01 -12.55 -3.53
CA PHE A 18 4.09 -13.08 -4.52
C PHE A 18 4.60 -12.87 -5.94
N PRO A 19 5.80 -13.39 -6.28
CA PRO A 19 6.42 -13.09 -7.56
C PRO A 19 5.61 -13.56 -8.77
N GLU A 20 4.78 -14.58 -8.59
CA GLU A 20 3.97 -15.13 -9.69
C GLU A 20 2.67 -14.38 -9.89
N ARG A 21 2.33 -13.47 -8.97
CA ARG A 21 1.08 -12.72 -9.03
C ARG A 21 1.32 -11.23 -9.20
N ARG A 22 2.57 -10.83 -9.29
CA ARG A 22 2.87 -9.40 -9.41
C ARG A 22 2.37 -8.84 -10.74
N VAL A 23 1.97 -7.58 -10.70
CA VAL A 23 1.60 -6.84 -11.90
C VAL A 23 2.66 -5.79 -12.16
N SER A 24 2.38 -4.82 -13.03
CA SER A 24 3.38 -3.80 -13.32
C SER A 24 3.78 -3.05 -12.04
N HIS A 25 5.04 -2.63 -12.00
CA HIS A 25 5.56 -1.85 -10.87
C HIS A 25 4.72 -0.59 -10.63
N GLY A 26 4.32 0.08 -11.73
CA GLY A 26 3.52 1.29 -11.62
C GLY A 26 2.19 1.07 -10.93
N MET A 27 1.52 -0.04 -11.23
CA MET A 27 0.26 -0.38 -10.59
C MET A 27 0.44 -0.65 -9.10
N GLN A 28 1.49 -1.38 -8.76
CA GLN A 28 1.79 -1.70 -7.36
C GLN A 28 2.16 -0.45 -6.58
N VAL A 29 2.95 0.43 -7.17
CA VAL A 29 3.34 1.70 -6.55
C VAL A 29 2.11 2.59 -6.36
N GLY A 30 1.18 2.60 -7.33
CA GLY A 30 -0.03 3.39 -7.22
C GLY A 30 -0.85 3.01 -6.00
N VAL A 31 -1.09 1.72 -5.82
CA VAL A 31 -1.82 1.22 -4.65
C VAL A 31 -1.06 1.56 -3.38
N GLY A 32 0.25 1.37 -3.40
CA GLY A 32 1.09 1.68 -2.24
C GLY A 32 1.03 3.17 -1.87
N ALA A 33 0.93 4.04 -2.88
CA ALA A 33 0.84 5.48 -2.63
C ALA A 33 -0.46 5.86 -1.93
N VAL A 34 -1.59 5.27 -2.36
CA VAL A 34 -2.87 5.52 -1.69
C VAL A 34 -2.79 5.08 -0.23
N PHE A 35 -2.27 3.88 -0.01
CA PHE A 35 -2.18 3.33 1.34
C PHE A 35 -1.23 4.15 2.22
N ALA A 36 -0.08 4.55 1.67
CA ALA A 36 0.88 5.35 2.44
C ALA A 36 0.29 6.69 2.85
N ASN A 37 -0.42 7.35 1.96
CA ASN A 37 -1.07 8.62 2.29
C ASN A 37 -2.16 8.43 3.33
N TYR A 38 -2.91 7.33 3.23
CA TYR A 38 -3.89 6.99 4.25
C TYR A 38 -3.22 6.81 5.63
N LEU A 39 -2.09 6.10 5.67
CA LEU A 39 -1.39 5.89 6.93
C LEU A 39 -0.87 7.20 7.54
N ARG A 40 -0.47 8.14 6.70
CA ARG A 40 -0.01 9.44 7.17
C ARG A 40 -1.13 10.29 7.74
N GLY A 41 -2.36 9.89 7.55
CA GLY A 41 -3.51 10.69 7.95
C GLY A 41 -3.85 11.79 6.96
N ASP A 42 -3.25 11.77 5.78
CA ASP A 42 -3.53 12.76 4.75
C ASP A 42 -4.64 12.24 3.84
N GLU A 43 -5.84 12.32 4.35
CA GLU A 43 -6.99 11.76 3.62
C GLU A 43 -7.26 12.49 2.32
N VAL A 44 -7.03 13.79 2.30
CA VAL A 44 -7.25 14.56 1.08
C VAL A 44 -6.34 14.07 -0.03
N LEU A 45 -5.06 13.89 0.26
CA LEU A 45 -4.11 13.43 -0.74
C LEU A 45 -4.40 11.97 -1.12
N ALA A 46 -4.77 11.14 -0.16
CA ALA A 46 -5.13 9.75 -0.44
C ALA A 46 -6.32 9.69 -1.38
N GLN A 47 -7.36 10.49 -1.14
CA GLN A 47 -8.55 10.51 -1.99
C GLN A 47 -8.23 11.05 -3.39
N ARG A 48 -7.37 12.07 -3.48
CA ARG A 48 -6.96 12.61 -4.77
C ARG A 48 -6.19 11.59 -5.58
N THR A 49 -5.28 10.87 -4.93
CA THR A 49 -4.51 9.83 -5.59
C THR A 49 -5.43 8.72 -6.09
N ALA A 50 -6.37 8.29 -5.24
CA ALA A 50 -7.34 7.26 -5.62
C ALA A 50 -8.20 7.73 -6.80
N ALA A 51 -8.66 8.98 -6.78
CA ALA A 51 -9.49 9.50 -7.87
C ALA A 51 -8.72 9.54 -9.19
N CYS A 52 -7.44 9.91 -9.13
CA CYS A 52 -6.58 9.92 -10.31
C CYS A 52 -6.43 8.52 -10.89
N LEU A 53 -6.21 7.54 -10.04
CA LEU A 53 -6.06 6.15 -10.49
C LEU A 53 -7.36 5.64 -11.12
N ARG A 54 -8.51 5.95 -10.49
CA ARG A 54 -9.80 5.53 -11.03
C ARG A 54 -10.07 6.14 -12.39
N ARG A 55 -9.68 7.40 -12.58
CA ARG A 55 -9.88 8.10 -13.84
C ARG A 55 -9.13 7.43 -14.98
N HIS A 56 -8.03 6.77 -14.67
CA HIS A 56 -7.21 6.08 -15.67
C HIS A 56 -7.43 4.57 -15.67
N ASP A 57 -8.48 4.10 -15.01
CA ASP A 57 -8.81 2.67 -14.90
C ASP A 57 -7.68 1.86 -14.28
N LEU A 58 -6.99 2.44 -13.31
CA LEU A 58 -5.87 1.78 -12.63
C LEU A 58 -6.32 1.28 -11.26
N PRO A 59 -5.65 0.25 -10.74
CA PRO A 59 -5.96 -0.27 -9.41
C PRO A 59 -5.79 0.81 -8.34
N VAL A 60 -6.70 0.84 -7.37
CA VAL A 60 -6.68 1.78 -6.26
C VAL A 60 -6.25 1.07 -4.98
N THR A 61 -6.78 -0.13 -4.74
CA THR A 61 -6.48 -0.89 -3.53
C THR A 61 -5.88 -2.25 -3.91
N HIS A 62 -5.39 -2.95 -2.89
CA HIS A 62 -4.87 -4.30 -3.07
C HIS A 62 -5.94 -5.27 -3.59
N VAL A 63 -7.22 -5.00 -3.31
CA VAL A 63 -8.30 -5.84 -3.81
C VAL A 63 -8.32 -5.80 -5.33
N ASP A 64 -8.11 -4.64 -5.91
CA ASP A 64 -8.05 -4.49 -7.37
C ASP A 64 -6.85 -5.26 -7.96
N LEU A 65 -5.81 -5.47 -7.17
CA LEU A 65 -4.65 -6.26 -7.59
C LEU A 65 -4.87 -7.76 -7.38
N GLY A 66 -5.96 -8.14 -6.74
CA GLY A 66 -6.28 -9.54 -6.50
C GLY A 66 -5.81 -10.10 -5.18
N TYR A 67 -5.46 -9.25 -4.23
CA TYR A 67 -4.99 -9.68 -2.91
C TYR A 67 -6.07 -9.53 -1.87
N THR A 68 -6.12 -10.47 -0.92
CA THR A 68 -7.00 -10.37 0.23
C THR A 68 -6.42 -9.39 1.25
N ASN A 69 -7.24 -8.99 2.23
CA ASN A 69 -6.75 -8.14 3.30
C ASN A 69 -5.60 -8.79 4.06
N ASP A 70 -5.71 -10.09 4.32
CA ASP A 70 -4.66 -10.81 5.03
C ASP A 70 -3.36 -10.82 4.24
N GLU A 71 -3.45 -11.04 2.93
CA GLU A 71 -2.27 -11.02 2.07
C GLU A 71 -1.63 -9.64 2.03
N PHE A 72 -2.46 -8.59 1.98
CA PHE A 72 -1.93 -7.24 1.97
C PHE A 72 -1.30 -6.87 3.31
N SER A 73 -1.89 -7.34 4.41
CA SER A 73 -1.28 -7.16 5.73
C SER A 73 0.11 -7.78 5.79
N GLU A 74 0.25 -8.96 5.21
CA GLU A 74 1.57 -9.62 5.14
C GLU A 74 2.55 -8.80 4.31
N ILE A 75 2.09 -8.24 3.19
CA ILE A 75 2.90 -7.39 2.34
C ILE A 75 3.38 -6.15 3.11
N VAL A 76 2.47 -5.50 3.83
CA VAL A 76 2.79 -4.29 4.59
C VAL A 76 3.76 -4.61 5.72
N GLU A 77 3.55 -5.73 6.40
CA GLU A 77 4.43 -6.14 7.48
C GLU A 77 5.85 -6.40 6.99
N PHE A 78 5.99 -6.99 5.81
CA PHE A 78 7.29 -7.32 5.24
C PHE A 78 7.97 -6.14 4.58
N ALA A 79 7.21 -5.15 4.13
CA ALA A 79 7.72 -4.07 3.28
C ALA A 79 8.97 -3.35 3.82
N PRO A 80 9.05 -3.01 5.12
CA PRO A 80 10.26 -2.35 5.61
C PRO A 80 11.53 -3.16 5.45
N GLN A 81 11.41 -4.48 5.36
CA GLN A 81 12.59 -5.35 5.23
C GLN A 81 13.15 -5.37 3.83
N THR A 82 12.40 -4.85 2.85
CA THR A 82 12.87 -4.87 1.45
C THR A 82 13.92 -3.80 1.19
N ARG A 83 13.97 -2.77 2.01
CA ARG A 83 14.92 -1.67 1.83
C ARG A 83 15.46 -1.22 3.18
N PRO A 84 16.32 -2.02 3.79
CA PRO A 84 16.88 -1.69 5.11
C PRO A 84 17.58 -0.33 5.09
N GLY A 85 17.44 0.40 6.19
CA GLY A 85 18.06 1.72 6.30
C GLY A 85 17.20 2.85 5.80
N ARG A 86 16.06 2.57 5.14
CA ARG A 86 15.12 3.60 4.74
C ARG A 86 14.20 3.92 5.92
N TYR A 87 13.79 5.19 5.98
CA TYR A 87 12.86 5.62 7.01
C TYR A 87 11.64 6.22 6.34
N THR A 88 10.58 5.42 6.24
CA THR A 88 9.32 5.83 5.61
C THR A 88 8.22 5.86 6.66
N ILE A 89 6.99 6.11 6.22
CA ILE A 89 5.85 6.08 7.13
C ILE A 89 5.70 4.70 7.78
N LEU A 90 6.11 3.63 7.10
CA LEU A 90 6.01 2.28 7.64
C LEU A 90 6.93 2.10 8.84
N GLU A 91 8.18 2.54 8.72
CA GLU A 91 9.11 2.46 9.86
C GLU A 91 8.72 3.42 10.96
N LYS A 92 8.22 4.60 10.60
CA LYS A 92 7.83 5.60 11.58
C LYS A 92 6.71 5.10 12.49
N LEU A 93 5.70 4.45 11.91
CA LEU A 93 4.58 3.96 12.70
C LEU A 93 4.88 2.65 13.42
N ASP A 94 5.74 1.81 12.84
CA ASP A 94 6.17 0.56 13.44
C ASP A 94 5.01 -0.25 13.99
N LEU A 95 4.00 -0.48 13.14
CA LEU A 95 2.77 -1.13 13.56
C LEU A 95 2.98 -2.62 13.76
N THR A 96 2.31 -3.17 14.77
CA THR A 96 2.25 -4.62 14.96
C THR A 96 1.30 -5.21 13.91
N ARG A 97 1.35 -6.55 13.75
CA ARG A 97 0.48 -7.20 12.77
C ARG A 97 -1.01 -6.95 13.05
N PRO A 98 -1.51 -7.05 14.31
CA PRO A 98 -2.92 -6.73 14.54
C PRO A 98 -3.27 -5.29 14.18
N GLU A 99 -2.35 -4.35 14.42
CA GLU A 99 -2.58 -2.96 14.04
C GLU A 99 -2.61 -2.79 12.53
N ILE A 100 -1.74 -3.51 11.83
CA ILE A 100 -1.75 -3.50 10.36
C ILE A 100 -3.06 -4.05 9.84
N ASP A 101 -3.54 -5.15 10.41
CA ASP A 101 -4.81 -5.76 10.00
C ASP A 101 -5.96 -4.77 10.14
N GLU A 102 -5.99 -4.02 11.24
CA GLU A 102 -7.00 -2.99 11.46
C GLU A 102 -6.94 -1.90 10.41
N ARG A 103 -5.73 -1.43 10.11
CA ARG A 103 -5.54 -0.37 9.12
C ARG A 103 -5.92 -0.84 7.73
N VAL A 104 -5.58 -2.06 7.38
CA VAL A 104 -5.92 -2.62 6.07
C VAL A 104 -7.43 -2.75 5.92
N ALA A 105 -8.12 -3.21 6.97
CA ALA A 105 -9.57 -3.32 6.93
C ALA A 105 -10.23 -1.95 6.76
N ASP A 106 -9.77 -0.96 7.50
CA ASP A 106 -10.28 0.40 7.40
C ASP A 106 -10.03 1.00 6.02
N PHE A 107 -8.81 0.84 5.52
CA PHE A 107 -8.42 1.28 4.20
C PHE A 107 -9.32 0.67 3.12
N THR A 108 -9.56 -0.63 3.22
CA THR A 108 -10.42 -1.32 2.25
C THR A 108 -11.82 -0.73 2.27
N GLN A 109 -12.34 -0.47 3.45
CA GLN A 109 -13.70 0.06 3.59
C GLN A 109 -13.81 1.46 3.00
N ILE A 110 -12.80 2.29 3.21
CA ILE A 110 -12.82 3.68 2.73
C ILE A 110 -12.67 3.74 1.21
N PHE A 111 -11.77 2.96 0.64
CA PHE A 111 -11.37 3.15 -0.74
C PHE A 111 -11.96 2.11 -1.70
N GLN A 112 -12.50 1.03 -1.20
CA GLN A 112 -13.08 -0.01 -2.05
C GLN A 112 -14.60 0.03 -2.06
N GLY A 113 -15.17 0.68 -1.08
CA GLY A 113 -16.63 0.85 -1.05
C GLY A 113 -17.13 1.77 -2.17
#